data_e2b83d5d0e6871c4cfba90dcaa7e0012
#
_entry.id   e2b83d5d0e6871c4cfba90dcaa7e0012
#
_cell.length_a   1.000
_cell.length_b   1.000
_cell.length_c   1.000
_cell.angle_alpha   90.00
_cell.angle_beta   90.00
_cell.angle_gamma   90.00
#
_symmetry.space_group_name_H-M   'P 1'
#
loop_
_entity.id
_entity.type
_entity.pdbx_description
1 polymer ?
#
loop_
_entity_poly.entity_id
_entity_poly.type
_entity_poly.pdbx_seq_one_letter_code
_entity_poly.pdbx_strand_id
1 'polypeptide(L)'
;MRRLGMIATVLVFASFVVVLAKSSYKTTFNNLYGTGGKTLDTCNTCHMNGFDYNPYGADMKTEMDNGKSDLQAMQAIEGDDSDSDTYSNLAEINAGTFPGNPDSTLPVEDSTWGKIKALYE
;
A
#
# COMPACT_ATOMS: atom_id res chain seq x y z
N MET A 1 -8.06 45.81 8.72
CA MET A 1 -6.80 45.07 8.90
C MET A 1 -6.90 43.78 9.76
N ARG A 2 -7.72 43.76 10.80
CA ARG A 2 -7.89 42.56 11.66
C ARG A 2 -8.52 41.33 10.98
N ARG A 3 -9.34 41.51 9.93
CA ARG A 3 -10.05 40.39 9.26
C ARG A 3 -9.22 39.64 8.24
N LEU A 4 -8.19 40.25 7.64
CA LEU A 4 -7.28 39.60 6.69
C LEU A 4 -6.35 38.59 7.40
N GLY A 5 -5.91 38.90 8.61
CA GLY A 5 -5.02 38.02 9.38
C GLY A 5 -5.68 36.71 9.79
N MET A 6 -6.99 36.75 10.10
CA MET A 6 -7.73 35.57 10.51
C MET A 6 -7.98 34.58 9.36
N ILE A 7 -8.20 35.08 8.15
CA ILE A 7 -8.39 34.23 6.95
C ILE A 7 -7.09 33.56 6.55
N ALA A 8 -5.96 34.27 6.62
CA ALA A 8 -4.64 33.67 6.33
C ALA A 8 -4.27 32.56 7.32
N THR A 9 -4.57 32.75 8.60
CA THR A 9 -4.29 31.74 9.65
C THR A 9 -5.14 30.46 9.47
N VAL A 10 -6.41 30.61 9.10
CA VAL A 10 -7.31 29.48 8.85
C VAL A 10 -6.88 28.69 7.60
N LEU A 11 -6.43 29.36 6.54
CA LEU A 11 -5.95 28.70 5.32
C LEU A 11 -4.65 27.92 5.55
N VAL A 12 -3.73 28.44 6.37
CA VAL A 12 -2.49 27.73 6.73
C VAL A 12 -2.79 26.49 7.58
N PHE A 13 -3.73 26.58 8.52
CA PHE A 13 -4.15 25.43 9.34
C PHE A 13 -4.85 24.34 8.52
N ALA A 14 -5.72 24.71 7.58
CA ALA A 14 -6.39 23.77 6.69
C ALA A 14 -5.40 23.01 5.78
N SER A 15 -4.36 23.69 5.29
CA SER A 15 -3.30 23.07 4.48
C SER A 15 -2.45 22.08 5.29
N PHE A 16 -2.22 22.35 6.57
CA PHE A 16 -1.43 21.48 7.43
C PHE A 16 -2.17 20.19 7.80
N VAL A 17 -3.48 20.25 7.99
CA VAL A 17 -4.32 19.07 8.29
C VAL A 17 -4.36 18.12 7.10
N VAL A 18 -4.39 18.59 5.86
CA VAL A 18 -4.40 17.75 4.66
C VAL A 18 -3.09 16.99 4.48
N VAL A 19 -1.95 17.57 4.84
CA VAL A 19 -0.65 16.90 4.77
C VAL A 19 -0.51 15.78 5.81
N LEU A 20 -1.05 15.99 7.02
CA LEU A 20 -1.04 14.97 8.09
C LEU A 20 -1.96 13.78 7.78
N ALA A 21 -3.09 14.00 7.10
CA ALA A 21 -4.03 12.94 6.75
C ALA A 21 -3.45 11.95 5.73
N LYS A 22 -2.57 12.38 4.83
CA LYS A 22 -1.94 11.53 3.80
C LYS A 22 -0.86 10.60 4.33
N SER A 23 -0.21 10.94 5.43
CA SER A 23 0.81 10.09 6.06
C SER A 23 0.20 8.99 6.94
N SER A 24 -1.08 9.09 7.32
CA SER A 24 -1.72 8.14 8.24
C SER A 24 -1.87 6.75 7.63
N TYR A 25 -2.28 6.64 6.37
CA TYR A 25 -2.48 5.35 5.70
C TYR A 25 -1.18 4.55 5.58
N LYS A 26 -0.08 5.20 5.22
CA LYS A 26 1.24 4.56 5.21
C LYS A 26 1.65 4.08 6.60
N THR A 27 1.37 4.87 7.63
CA THR A 27 1.65 4.49 9.02
C THR A 27 0.80 3.28 9.44
N THR A 28 -0.49 3.26 9.12
CA THR A 28 -1.36 2.11 9.37
C THR A 28 -0.85 0.85 8.68
N PHE A 29 -0.49 0.95 7.40
CA PHE A 29 0.09 -0.15 6.62
C PHE A 29 1.37 -0.68 7.26
N ASN A 30 2.32 0.19 7.58
CA ASN A 30 3.58 -0.19 8.20
C ASN A 30 3.41 -0.86 9.56
N ASN A 31 2.44 -0.38 10.36
CA ASN A 31 2.14 -0.96 11.67
C ASN A 31 1.46 -2.34 11.53
N LEU A 32 0.55 -2.48 10.57
CA LEU A 32 -0.20 -3.71 10.35
C LEU A 32 0.72 -4.84 9.85
N TYR A 33 1.59 -4.55 8.89
CA TYR A 33 2.39 -5.56 8.20
C TYR A 33 3.88 -5.54 8.58
N GLY A 34 4.30 -4.68 9.48
CA GLY A 34 5.71 -4.58 9.92
C GLY A 34 6.66 -4.15 8.81
N THR A 35 6.22 -3.27 7.92
CA THR A 35 6.96 -2.86 6.72
C THR A 35 7.78 -1.58 6.88
N GLY A 36 7.70 -0.93 8.05
CA GLY A 36 8.45 0.29 8.33
C GLY A 36 9.96 0.15 8.07
N GLY A 37 10.53 1.06 7.29
CA GLY A 37 11.94 1.04 6.89
C GLY A 37 12.31 -0.03 5.86
N LYS A 38 11.34 -0.75 5.29
CA LYS A 38 11.55 -1.78 4.25
C LYS A 38 11.07 -1.29 2.87
N THR A 39 11.17 -2.15 1.86
CA THR A 39 10.80 -1.86 0.46
C THR A 39 9.40 -1.26 0.32
N LEU A 40 8.43 -1.77 1.08
CA LEU A 40 7.03 -1.33 1.02
C LEU A 40 6.72 -0.07 1.85
N ASP A 41 7.69 0.50 2.57
CA ASP A 41 7.53 1.78 3.29
C ASP A 41 7.57 2.98 2.34
N THR A 42 6.69 2.98 1.35
CA THR A 42 6.62 3.98 0.29
C THR A 42 5.17 4.27 -0.12
N CYS A 43 4.92 5.44 -0.68
CA CYS A 43 3.61 5.77 -1.25
C CYS A 43 3.28 4.92 -2.48
N ASN A 44 4.28 4.38 -3.16
CA ASN A 44 4.09 3.55 -4.36
C ASN A 44 3.44 2.18 -4.04
N THR A 45 3.35 1.80 -2.79
CA THR A 45 2.60 0.59 -2.37
C THR A 45 1.11 0.70 -2.73
N CYS A 46 0.53 1.92 -2.69
CA CYS A 46 -0.86 2.18 -3.04
C CYS A 46 -1.02 3.10 -4.27
N HIS A 47 0.04 3.75 -4.74
CA HIS A 47 -0.03 4.74 -5.80
C HIS A 47 0.93 4.43 -6.95
N MET A 48 0.54 4.85 -8.17
CA MET A 48 1.42 4.97 -9.32
C MET A 48 1.48 6.44 -9.75
N ASN A 49 2.59 6.88 -10.32
CA ASN A 49 2.70 8.22 -10.93
C ASN A 49 2.16 9.38 -10.07
N GLY A 50 2.51 9.40 -8.79
CA GLY A 50 2.16 10.49 -7.86
C GLY A 50 0.88 10.23 -7.07
N PHE A 51 -0.30 10.62 -7.58
CA PHE A 51 -1.56 10.51 -6.84
C PHE A 51 -2.52 9.46 -7.37
N ASP A 52 -2.24 8.88 -8.54
CA ASP A 52 -3.09 7.84 -9.10
C ASP A 52 -2.96 6.57 -8.27
N TYR A 53 -4.10 5.90 -8.04
CA TYR A 53 -4.09 4.62 -7.36
C TYR A 53 -3.56 3.53 -8.29
N ASN A 54 -2.67 2.67 -7.76
CA ASN A 54 -2.43 1.38 -8.36
C ASN A 54 -3.61 0.41 -8.04
N PRO A 55 -3.67 -0.80 -8.61
CA PRO A 55 -4.75 -1.74 -8.34
C PRO A 55 -5.02 -2.00 -6.85
N TYR A 56 -3.98 -2.20 -6.04
CA TYR A 56 -4.11 -2.39 -4.60
C TYR A 56 -4.72 -1.16 -3.88
N GLY A 57 -4.23 0.04 -4.22
CA GLY A 57 -4.76 1.28 -3.67
C GLY A 57 -6.21 1.54 -4.10
N ALA A 58 -6.61 1.13 -5.31
CA ALA A 58 -7.97 1.26 -5.80
C ALA A 58 -8.94 0.32 -5.04
N ASP A 59 -8.54 -0.92 -4.79
CA ASP A 59 -9.32 -1.88 -4.01
C ASP A 59 -9.47 -1.42 -2.56
N MET A 60 -8.38 -0.96 -1.94
CA MET A 60 -8.40 -0.37 -0.61
C MET A 60 -9.37 0.83 -0.54
N LYS A 61 -9.32 1.72 -1.54
CA LYS A 61 -10.23 2.87 -1.61
C LYS A 61 -11.69 2.42 -1.71
N THR A 62 -11.99 1.42 -2.50
CA THR A 62 -13.34 0.86 -2.64
C THR A 62 -13.88 0.38 -1.30
N GLU A 63 -13.08 -0.32 -0.52
CA GLU A 63 -13.47 -0.78 0.81
C GLU A 63 -13.68 0.38 1.79
N MET A 64 -12.88 1.44 1.70
CA MET A 64 -13.09 2.65 2.50
C MET A 64 -14.35 3.42 2.09
N ASP A 65 -14.64 3.51 0.80
CA ASP A 65 -15.89 4.12 0.29
C ASP A 65 -17.13 3.34 0.76
N ASN A 66 -16.99 2.04 1.02
CA ASN A 66 -18.01 1.17 1.63
C ASN A 66 -18.11 1.32 3.16
N GLY A 67 -17.39 2.27 3.76
CA GLY A 67 -17.49 2.64 5.17
C GLY A 67 -16.50 1.95 6.10
N LYS A 68 -15.51 1.22 5.59
CA LYS A 68 -14.45 0.64 6.40
C LYS A 68 -13.39 1.70 6.76
N SER A 69 -12.76 1.54 7.92
CA SER A 69 -11.54 2.29 8.24
C SER A 69 -10.38 1.83 7.34
N ASP A 70 -9.30 2.60 7.29
CA ASP A 70 -8.08 2.24 6.57
C ASP A 70 -7.54 0.84 6.97
N LEU A 71 -7.48 0.56 8.27
CA LEU A 71 -7.08 -0.75 8.79
C LEU A 71 -8.00 -1.88 8.31
N GLN A 72 -9.32 -1.68 8.42
CA GLN A 72 -10.31 -2.66 7.99
C GLN A 72 -10.31 -2.88 6.47
N ALA A 73 -10.08 -1.82 5.70
CA ALA A 73 -9.97 -1.89 4.25
C ALA A 73 -8.76 -2.72 3.82
N MET A 74 -7.58 -2.48 4.41
CA MET A 74 -6.38 -3.27 4.16
C MET A 74 -6.58 -4.75 4.47
N GLN A 75 -7.16 -5.06 5.64
CA GLN A 75 -7.44 -6.45 6.03
C GLN A 75 -8.49 -7.14 5.14
N ALA A 76 -9.47 -6.39 4.64
CA ALA A 76 -10.51 -6.94 3.78
C ALA A 76 -9.99 -7.46 2.44
N ILE A 77 -8.94 -6.83 1.90
CA ILE A 77 -8.35 -7.17 0.60
C ILE A 77 -7.10 -8.05 0.67
N GLU A 78 -6.75 -8.56 1.86
CA GLU A 78 -5.55 -9.42 2.03
C GLU A 78 -5.57 -10.67 1.15
N GLY A 79 -6.75 -11.26 0.95
CA GLY A 79 -6.95 -12.45 0.15
C GLY A 79 -7.13 -12.21 -1.35
N ASP A 80 -7.29 -10.94 -1.74
CA ASP A 80 -7.51 -10.56 -3.13
C ASP A 80 -6.18 -10.53 -3.90
N ASP A 81 -6.28 -10.70 -5.21
CA ASP A 81 -5.22 -10.52 -6.19
C ASP A 81 -5.53 -9.22 -6.95
N SER A 82 -5.04 -8.09 -6.42
CA SER A 82 -5.43 -6.77 -6.92
C SER A 82 -4.87 -6.46 -8.30
N ASP A 83 -3.68 -6.93 -8.62
CA ASP A 83 -3.00 -6.64 -9.90
C ASP A 83 -3.08 -7.79 -10.92
N SER A 84 -3.77 -8.89 -10.55
CA SER A 84 -4.03 -10.04 -11.41
C SER A 84 -2.79 -10.82 -11.85
N ASP A 85 -1.80 -10.92 -10.96
CA ASP A 85 -0.56 -11.67 -11.19
C ASP A 85 -0.59 -13.11 -10.63
N THR A 86 -1.71 -13.53 -10.04
CA THR A 86 -1.99 -14.83 -9.40
C THR A 86 -1.57 -14.97 -7.94
N TYR A 87 -0.94 -13.97 -7.36
CA TYR A 87 -0.60 -13.96 -5.95
C TYR A 87 -1.57 -13.07 -5.16
N SER A 88 -1.88 -13.45 -3.93
CA SER A 88 -2.71 -12.61 -3.08
C SER A 88 -1.90 -11.45 -2.52
N ASN A 89 -2.57 -10.33 -2.28
CA ASN A 89 -1.96 -9.13 -1.70
C ASN A 89 -1.14 -9.43 -0.43
N LEU A 90 -1.65 -10.27 0.47
CA LEU A 90 -0.93 -10.64 1.69
C LEU A 90 0.32 -11.49 1.41
N ALA A 91 0.27 -12.38 0.42
CA ALA A 91 1.45 -13.17 0.03
C ALA A 91 2.57 -12.27 -0.47
N GLU A 92 2.23 -11.28 -1.31
CA GLU A 92 3.19 -10.30 -1.83
C GLU A 92 3.75 -9.38 -0.73
N ILE A 93 2.87 -8.83 0.13
CA ILE A 93 3.29 -8.00 1.26
C ILE A 93 4.28 -8.75 2.16
N ASN A 94 4.01 -10.01 2.47
CA ASN A 94 4.91 -10.86 3.27
C ASN A 94 6.24 -11.14 2.57
N ALA A 95 6.24 -11.23 1.24
CA ALA A 95 7.46 -11.39 0.44
C ALA A 95 8.22 -10.08 0.21
N GLY A 96 7.60 -8.93 0.51
CA GLY A 96 8.18 -7.59 0.27
C GLY A 96 8.07 -7.13 -1.18
N THR A 97 7.16 -7.70 -1.96
CA THR A 97 6.78 -7.29 -3.31
C THR A 97 5.55 -6.38 -3.28
N PHE A 98 5.29 -5.66 -4.38
CA PHE A 98 4.23 -4.65 -4.43
C PHE A 98 2.90 -5.26 -4.89
N PRO A 99 1.86 -5.32 -4.03
CA PRO A 99 0.59 -5.98 -4.31
C PRO A 99 -0.29 -5.28 -5.36
N GLY A 100 0.16 -4.21 -5.92
CA GLY A 100 -0.52 -3.45 -6.99
C GLY A 100 0.35 -3.27 -8.23
N ASN A 101 1.40 -4.09 -8.39
CA ASN A 101 2.29 -4.04 -9.53
C ASN A 101 2.59 -5.46 -10.04
N PRO A 102 1.96 -5.92 -11.14
CA PRO A 102 2.09 -7.27 -11.67
C PRO A 102 3.52 -7.62 -12.13
N ASP A 103 4.40 -6.63 -12.29
CA ASP A 103 5.82 -6.84 -12.61
C ASP A 103 6.67 -7.10 -11.34
N SER A 104 6.10 -6.90 -10.15
CA SER A 104 6.76 -7.10 -8.85
C SER A 104 6.45 -8.50 -8.32
N THR A 105 6.85 -9.52 -9.03
CA THR A 105 6.52 -10.92 -8.73
C THR A 105 7.28 -11.46 -7.51
N LEU A 106 6.69 -12.47 -6.86
CA LEU A 106 7.35 -13.21 -5.79
C LEU A 106 8.67 -13.80 -6.30
N PRO A 107 9.74 -13.75 -5.47
CA PRO A 107 10.99 -14.42 -5.83
C PRO A 107 10.70 -15.91 -6.06
N VAL A 108 10.90 -16.38 -7.27
CA VAL A 108 10.87 -17.81 -7.56
C VAL A 108 11.97 -18.43 -6.71
N GLU A 109 11.61 -19.25 -5.73
CA GLU A 109 12.61 -20.02 -4.99
C GLU A 109 13.33 -20.96 -5.96
N ASP A 110 14.49 -20.56 -6.44
CA ASP A 110 15.43 -21.41 -7.20
C ASP A 110 15.73 -22.75 -6.47
N SER A 111 15.46 -22.76 -5.16
CA SER A 111 15.74 -23.91 -4.30
C SER A 111 14.89 -25.14 -4.62
N THR A 112 13.64 -24.99 -5.09
CA THR A 112 12.76 -26.14 -5.35
C THR A 112 13.12 -26.82 -6.66
N TRP A 113 13.38 -26.05 -7.72
CA TRP A 113 13.75 -26.61 -9.02
C TRP A 113 15.17 -27.18 -9.01
N GLY A 114 16.11 -26.50 -8.36
CA GLY A 114 17.48 -27.00 -8.17
C GLY A 114 17.53 -28.30 -7.33
N LYS A 115 16.68 -28.43 -6.31
CA LYS A 115 16.56 -29.65 -5.52
C LYS A 115 15.91 -30.80 -6.31
N ILE A 116 14.89 -30.52 -7.12
CA ILE A 116 14.25 -31.51 -7.98
C ILE A 116 15.24 -31.99 -9.05
N LYS A 117 15.98 -31.07 -9.69
CA LYS A 117 16.99 -31.41 -10.71
C LYS A 117 18.11 -32.30 -10.15
N ALA A 118 18.59 -32.00 -8.94
CA ALA A 118 19.63 -32.80 -8.27
C ALA A 118 19.19 -34.24 -7.92
N LEU A 119 17.88 -34.53 -7.89
CA LEU A 119 17.34 -35.88 -7.66
C LEU A 119 17.33 -36.73 -8.93
N TYR A 120 17.55 -36.16 -10.11
CA TYR A 120 17.52 -36.84 -11.41
C TYR A 120 18.88 -36.92 -12.12
N GLU A 121 19.91 -36.33 -11.51
CA GLU A 121 21.31 -36.42 -11.94
C GLU A 121 22.10 -37.39 -11.02
#